data_8cc277ab2f5216c4583f1ac26bb6fc31
#
_entry.id   8cc277ab2f5216c4583f1ac26bb6fc31
#
_cell.length_a   1.000
_cell.length_b   1.000
_cell.length_c   1.000
_cell.angle_alpha   90.00
_cell.angle_beta   90.00
_cell.angle_gamma   90.00
#
_symmetry.space_group_name_H-M   'P 1'
#
loop_
_entity.id
_entity.type
_entity.pdbx_description
1 polymer ?
#
loop_
_entity_poly.entity_id
_entity_poly.type
_entity_poly.pdbx_seq_one_letter_code
_entity_poly.pdbx_strand_id
1 'polypeptide(L)'
;MGNIWAFILLIGPLIFVHELGHLLAAKLVDVKVLRFSIGFGPPLLRARFGETEYCLAPIPLGGYVSMLGQGNDDVPLAEHDRALSNKPLWARYLVLGAGPVANLVLPILVYFFFFLQQTTLTPAVVGTVVAGSAADQAGLMQGDRIVAIDDRDIRSWNDMSQRVAESPGVDLKVQIERDGKRLDRTVTPAKKVTRNALGVATPVGRLGVNQAFYAPQIGIIDPRSPAYLEGLRSGDTITSINGEPVRTVEELQRMLDSTGDGLVRLTYLRATAVAAPLATLLWYESAHAQLLPGKDGSGTGILPGNAFIRSVEPGSPADRAGLRPGDRLLSVDGTSTEQWEILTEVLGQRRLEPVELSVQSLGDAPRTVSLQLEIRSWRDIYQQDRQEVWFGARPFAKTYFAPPEPIRGRFTYAMGAAVQQTGASISLMWATLVQMLTFERGVDELSSVVGLFKVAGTAAEQGPGQFLELVALLSVNLGFVNLLPIPILDGGHLLFFTVEAIRRRPMGQRAREIASAVGLVVILLLLLVAARNDIIRYWL
;
A
#
# COMPACT_ATOMS: atom_id res chain seq x y z
N MET A 1 8.44 25.95 -12.37
CA MET A 1 9.63 25.38 -13.08
C MET A 1 10.02 24.00 -12.56
N GLY A 2 9.84 23.68 -11.27
CA GLY A 2 10.21 22.35 -10.72
C GLY A 2 9.54 21.15 -11.40
N ASN A 3 8.28 21.27 -11.78
CA ASN A 3 7.51 20.16 -12.38
C ASN A 3 8.00 19.76 -13.79
N ILE A 4 8.60 20.69 -14.55
CA ILE A 4 9.16 20.36 -15.88
C ILE A 4 10.38 19.46 -15.74
N TRP A 5 11.28 19.79 -14.82
CA TRP A 5 12.46 18.96 -14.56
C TRP A 5 12.09 17.59 -13.98
N ALA A 6 11.10 17.56 -13.06
CA ALA A 6 10.60 16.31 -12.52
C ALA A 6 10.02 15.41 -13.64
N PHE A 7 9.24 15.98 -14.57
CA PHE A 7 8.69 15.26 -15.69
C PHE A 7 9.79 14.74 -16.65
N ILE A 8 10.79 15.56 -16.99
CA ILE A 8 11.92 15.13 -17.85
C ILE A 8 12.73 14.02 -17.18
N LEU A 9 13.01 14.16 -15.86
CA LEU A 9 13.72 13.16 -15.08
C LEU A 9 12.91 11.87 -14.90
N LEU A 10 11.58 11.94 -14.95
CA LEU A 10 10.71 10.78 -14.90
C LEU A 10 10.69 10.04 -16.24
N ILE A 11 10.37 10.72 -17.31
CA ILE A 11 10.13 10.09 -18.63
C ILE A 11 11.43 9.77 -19.37
N GLY A 12 12.45 10.63 -19.26
CA GLY A 12 13.71 10.47 -19.99
C GLY A 12 14.39 9.11 -19.75
N PRO A 13 14.64 8.70 -18.51
CA PRO A 13 15.22 7.40 -18.20
C PRO A 13 14.37 6.21 -18.69
N LEU A 14 13.04 6.31 -18.61
CA LEU A 14 12.13 5.25 -19.05
C LEU A 14 12.24 5.01 -20.55
N ILE A 15 12.23 6.10 -21.34
CA ILE A 15 12.41 6.04 -22.79
C ILE A 15 13.82 5.55 -23.12
N PHE A 16 14.85 6.11 -22.46
CA PHE A 16 16.23 5.70 -22.69
C PHE A 16 16.43 4.19 -22.49
N VAL A 17 15.93 3.63 -21.40
CA VAL A 17 16.05 2.20 -21.08
C VAL A 17 15.29 1.35 -22.10
N HIS A 18 14.12 1.80 -22.52
CA HIS A 18 13.32 1.14 -23.54
C HIS A 18 14.08 1.04 -24.88
N GLU A 19 14.53 2.18 -25.40
CA GLU A 19 15.28 2.24 -26.67
C GLU A 19 16.63 1.53 -26.58
N LEU A 20 17.28 1.60 -25.40
CA LEU A 20 18.51 0.87 -25.14
C LEU A 20 18.31 -0.66 -25.23
N GLY A 21 17.17 -1.16 -24.77
CA GLY A 21 16.78 -2.56 -24.93
C GLY A 21 16.81 -3.00 -26.41
N HIS A 22 16.14 -2.24 -27.27
CA HIS A 22 16.14 -2.49 -28.72
C HIS A 22 17.54 -2.39 -29.33
N LEU A 23 18.30 -1.36 -28.97
CA LEU A 23 19.67 -1.16 -29.46
C LEU A 23 20.56 -2.35 -29.10
N LEU A 24 20.57 -2.76 -27.85
CA LEU A 24 21.42 -3.86 -27.37
C LEU A 24 21.04 -5.18 -28.04
N ALA A 25 19.76 -5.49 -28.17
CA ALA A 25 19.30 -6.69 -28.84
C ALA A 25 19.61 -6.68 -30.33
N ALA A 26 19.43 -5.54 -31.02
CA ALA A 26 19.78 -5.39 -32.42
C ALA A 26 21.27 -5.64 -32.66
N LYS A 27 22.13 -5.05 -31.82
CA LYS A 27 23.58 -5.27 -31.88
C LYS A 27 23.97 -6.73 -31.58
N LEU A 28 23.28 -7.39 -30.63
CA LEU A 28 23.55 -8.78 -30.26
C LEU A 28 23.31 -9.75 -31.41
N VAL A 29 22.31 -9.48 -32.27
CA VAL A 29 21.98 -10.32 -33.43
C VAL A 29 22.53 -9.76 -34.75
N ASP A 30 23.48 -8.82 -34.67
CA ASP A 30 24.11 -8.18 -35.83
C ASP A 30 23.08 -7.55 -36.78
N VAL A 31 22.12 -6.80 -36.25
CA VAL A 31 21.27 -5.90 -37.03
C VAL A 31 21.93 -4.52 -37.07
N LYS A 32 22.06 -3.95 -38.28
CA LYS A 32 22.64 -2.61 -38.42
C LYS A 32 21.69 -1.55 -37.89
N VAL A 33 22.12 -0.84 -36.85
CA VAL A 33 21.39 0.28 -36.27
C VAL A 33 21.90 1.58 -36.90
N LEU A 34 21.01 2.27 -37.59
CA LEU A 34 21.31 3.51 -38.31
C LEU A 34 21.30 4.71 -37.36
N ARG A 35 20.26 4.79 -36.48
CA ARG A 35 20.10 5.89 -35.55
C ARG A 35 19.48 5.42 -34.25
N PHE A 36 19.98 5.98 -33.13
CA PHE A 36 19.43 5.89 -31.82
C PHE A 36 19.07 7.31 -31.36
N SER A 37 17.80 7.60 -31.13
CA SER A 37 17.34 8.94 -30.76
C SER A 37 16.52 8.93 -29.49
N ILE A 38 16.87 9.83 -28.55
CA ILE A 38 16.03 10.17 -27.40
C ILE A 38 15.31 11.47 -27.77
N GLY A 39 13.98 11.43 -27.79
CA GLY A 39 13.15 12.53 -28.26
C GLY A 39 12.84 12.48 -29.75
N PHE A 40 11.89 13.32 -30.15
CA PHE A 40 11.47 13.52 -31.54
C PHE A 40 11.84 14.93 -32.03
N GLY A 41 11.96 15.07 -33.34
CA GLY A 41 12.24 16.33 -34.03
C GLY A 41 13.68 16.45 -34.53
N PRO A 42 14.10 17.64 -34.98
CA PRO A 42 15.47 17.87 -35.43
C PRO A 42 16.46 17.71 -34.27
N PRO A 43 17.57 16.97 -34.45
CA PRO A 43 18.49 16.70 -33.37
C PRO A 43 19.16 17.97 -32.86
N LEU A 44 19.08 18.21 -31.55
CA LEU A 44 19.81 19.27 -30.83
C LEU A 44 21.29 18.91 -30.68
N LEU A 45 21.55 17.63 -30.37
CA LEU A 45 22.89 17.08 -30.28
C LEU A 45 22.93 15.79 -31.11
N ARG A 46 24.04 15.60 -31.82
CA ARG A 46 24.30 14.37 -32.56
C ARG A 46 25.76 13.98 -32.44
N ALA A 47 26.01 12.68 -32.31
CA ALA A 47 27.33 12.09 -32.31
C ALA A 47 27.27 10.76 -33.04
N ARG A 48 28.32 10.40 -33.78
CA ARG A 48 28.40 9.13 -34.49
C ARG A 48 29.46 8.26 -33.85
N PHE A 49 29.07 7.07 -33.44
CA PHE A 49 29.98 6.05 -32.93
C PHE A 49 29.82 4.79 -33.79
N GLY A 50 30.88 4.44 -34.51
CA GLY A 50 30.83 3.38 -35.49
C GLY A 50 29.84 3.69 -36.61
N GLU A 51 28.87 2.79 -36.80
CA GLU A 51 27.84 2.90 -37.84
C GLU A 51 26.54 3.57 -37.35
N THR A 52 26.40 3.79 -36.04
CA THR A 52 25.17 4.31 -35.42
C THR A 52 25.31 5.81 -35.12
N GLU A 53 24.32 6.60 -35.53
CA GLU A 53 24.16 7.99 -35.15
C GLU A 53 23.32 8.09 -33.85
N TYR A 54 23.86 8.71 -32.80
CA TYR A 54 23.21 8.95 -31.54
C TYR A 54 22.69 10.39 -31.49
N CYS A 55 21.41 10.56 -31.23
CA CYS A 55 20.73 11.87 -31.25
C CYS A 55 20.01 12.15 -29.95
N LEU A 56 20.02 13.45 -29.58
CA LEU A 56 19.12 14.01 -28.57
C LEU A 56 18.25 15.07 -29.25
N ALA A 57 16.92 14.89 -29.18
CA ALA A 57 15.97 15.75 -29.84
C ALA A 57 15.09 16.53 -28.82
N PRO A 58 14.47 17.69 -29.20
CA PRO A 58 13.85 18.63 -28.27
C PRO A 58 12.53 18.16 -27.69
N ILE A 59 11.82 17.22 -28.31
CA ILE A 59 10.51 16.75 -27.83
C ILE A 59 10.71 15.48 -27.01
N PRO A 60 10.73 15.52 -25.66
CA PRO A 60 11.09 14.38 -24.81
C PRO A 60 9.90 13.44 -24.53
N LEU A 61 9.02 13.24 -25.52
CA LEU A 61 7.81 12.41 -25.39
C LEU A 61 7.99 11.01 -26.00
N GLY A 62 9.20 10.58 -26.30
CA GLY A 62 9.51 9.29 -26.86
C GLY A 62 10.95 9.21 -27.36
N GLY A 63 11.28 8.11 -28.01
CA GLY A 63 12.54 7.86 -28.67
C GLY A 63 12.33 6.92 -29.85
N TYR A 64 13.39 6.55 -30.53
CA TYR A 64 13.35 5.51 -31.55
C TYR A 64 14.74 4.95 -31.88
N VAL A 65 14.76 3.68 -32.23
CA VAL A 65 15.92 3.01 -32.81
C VAL A 65 15.59 2.72 -34.26
N SER A 66 16.27 3.41 -35.20
CA SER A 66 16.12 3.13 -36.63
C SER A 66 17.07 2.01 -37.03
N MET A 67 16.52 0.90 -37.53
CA MET A 67 17.26 -0.29 -37.95
C MET A 67 17.14 -0.49 -39.46
N LEU A 68 18.18 -1.00 -40.06
CA LEU A 68 18.16 -1.33 -41.48
C LEU A 68 17.08 -2.39 -41.77
N GLY A 69 16.26 -2.15 -42.79
CA GLY A 69 15.19 -3.06 -43.20
C GLY A 69 13.97 -3.08 -42.27
N GLN A 70 13.80 -2.08 -41.40
CA GLN A 70 12.61 -1.91 -40.55
C GLN A 70 11.45 -1.24 -41.33
N GLY A 71 11.77 -0.35 -42.29
CA GLY A 71 10.82 0.33 -43.16
C GLY A 71 10.80 -0.22 -44.57
N ASN A 72 10.37 0.63 -45.53
CA ASN A 72 10.35 0.35 -46.96
C ASN A 72 11.66 0.73 -47.64
N ASP A 73 12.78 0.84 -46.91
CA ASP A 73 14.05 1.25 -47.44
C ASP A 73 14.64 0.15 -48.32
N ASP A 74 15.22 0.53 -49.46
CA ASP A 74 16.00 -0.37 -50.32
C ASP A 74 17.24 -0.81 -49.54
N VAL A 75 17.28 -2.09 -49.15
CA VAL A 75 18.42 -2.68 -48.44
C VAL A 75 19.54 -2.96 -49.44
N PRO A 76 20.73 -2.36 -49.29
CA PRO A 76 21.87 -2.66 -50.17
C PRO A 76 22.22 -4.15 -50.14
N LEU A 77 22.51 -4.76 -51.25
CA LEU A 77 22.84 -6.20 -51.35
C LEU A 77 23.99 -6.59 -50.41
N ALA A 78 24.97 -5.70 -50.22
CA ALA A 78 26.12 -5.93 -49.35
C ALA A 78 25.75 -5.96 -47.85
N GLU A 79 24.57 -5.43 -47.43
CA GLU A 79 24.12 -5.34 -46.05
C GLU A 79 22.83 -6.15 -45.81
N HIS A 80 22.45 -6.98 -46.78
CA HIS A 80 21.21 -7.75 -46.76
C HIS A 80 21.10 -8.65 -45.52
N ASP A 81 22.19 -9.28 -45.08
CA ASP A 81 22.22 -10.16 -43.92
C ASP A 81 22.11 -9.40 -42.58
N ARG A 82 22.32 -8.08 -42.62
CA ARG A 82 22.26 -7.20 -41.45
C ARG A 82 20.94 -6.42 -41.36
N ALA A 83 20.01 -6.64 -42.29
CA ALA A 83 18.69 -6.04 -42.25
C ALA A 83 17.75 -6.82 -41.34
N LEU A 84 17.00 -6.12 -40.48
CA LEU A 84 16.04 -6.73 -39.56
C LEU A 84 15.00 -7.60 -40.28
N SER A 85 14.51 -7.15 -41.46
CA SER A 85 13.56 -7.90 -42.30
C SER A 85 14.06 -9.29 -42.70
N ASN A 86 15.36 -9.46 -42.81
CA ASN A 86 15.99 -10.68 -43.31
C ASN A 86 16.50 -11.60 -42.19
N LYS A 87 16.44 -11.12 -40.93
CA LYS A 87 16.78 -11.94 -39.77
C LYS A 87 15.74 -13.03 -39.54
N PRO A 88 16.15 -14.18 -38.97
CA PRO A 88 15.19 -15.22 -38.56
C PRO A 88 14.20 -14.68 -37.55
N LEU A 89 13.00 -15.28 -37.51
CA LEU A 89 11.89 -14.80 -36.69
C LEU A 89 12.29 -14.62 -35.21
N TRP A 90 13.03 -15.56 -34.62
CA TRP A 90 13.47 -15.46 -33.21
C TRP A 90 14.31 -14.20 -32.95
N ALA A 91 15.16 -13.80 -33.89
CA ALA A 91 15.97 -12.58 -33.75
C ALA A 91 15.10 -11.31 -33.81
N ARG A 92 14.08 -11.30 -34.71
CA ARG A 92 13.12 -10.21 -34.80
C ARG A 92 12.28 -10.10 -33.51
N TYR A 93 11.84 -11.24 -32.93
CA TYR A 93 11.16 -11.26 -31.62
C TYR A 93 12.06 -10.73 -30.52
N LEU A 94 13.34 -11.15 -30.50
CA LEU A 94 14.29 -10.67 -29.50
C LEU A 94 14.46 -9.16 -29.57
N VAL A 95 14.66 -8.61 -30.77
CA VAL A 95 14.90 -7.18 -30.96
C VAL A 95 13.70 -6.36 -30.54
N LEU A 96 12.48 -6.72 -30.99
CA LEU A 96 11.27 -5.96 -30.66
C LEU A 96 10.77 -6.19 -29.23
N GLY A 97 11.00 -7.36 -28.66
CA GLY A 97 10.64 -7.64 -27.28
C GLY A 97 11.59 -7.01 -26.26
N ALA A 98 12.83 -6.70 -26.67
CA ALA A 98 13.86 -6.23 -25.75
C ALA A 98 13.58 -4.86 -25.13
N GLY A 99 12.93 -3.93 -25.85
CA GLY A 99 12.50 -2.64 -25.31
C GLY A 99 11.53 -2.78 -24.13
N PRO A 100 10.36 -3.40 -24.34
CA PRO A 100 9.42 -3.67 -23.27
C PRO A 100 10.03 -4.47 -22.10
N VAL A 101 10.83 -5.49 -22.39
CA VAL A 101 11.49 -6.30 -21.35
C VAL A 101 12.47 -5.45 -20.55
N ALA A 102 13.23 -4.55 -21.16
CA ALA A 102 14.13 -3.64 -20.45
C ALA A 102 13.36 -2.77 -19.45
N ASN A 103 12.17 -2.30 -19.83
CA ASN A 103 11.29 -1.55 -18.92
C ASN A 103 10.66 -2.41 -17.81
N LEU A 104 10.54 -3.72 -17.98
CA LEU A 104 10.13 -4.63 -16.89
C LEU A 104 11.30 -5.01 -15.98
N VAL A 105 12.55 -4.93 -16.47
CA VAL A 105 13.77 -5.17 -15.68
C VAL A 105 14.14 -3.94 -14.84
N LEU A 106 13.96 -2.73 -15.35
CA LEU A 106 14.29 -1.49 -14.65
C LEU A 106 13.65 -1.40 -13.25
N PRO A 107 12.37 -1.70 -13.04
CA PRO A 107 11.76 -1.69 -11.71
C PRO A 107 12.43 -2.65 -10.73
N ILE A 108 12.87 -3.83 -11.21
CA ILE A 108 13.60 -4.78 -10.37
C ILE A 108 14.89 -4.14 -9.85
N LEU A 109 15.62 -3.41 -10.67
CA LEU A 109 16.84 -2.70 -10.26
C LEU A 109 16.52 -1.57 -9.27
N VAL A 110 15.49 -0.76 -9.57
CA VAL A 110 15.08 0.34 -8.68
C VAL A 110 14.66 -0.19 -7.31
N TYR A 111 13.76 -1.18 -7.27
CA TYR A 111 13.31 -1.79 -6.02
C TYR A 111 14.43 -2.53 -5.30
N PHE A 112 15.35 -3.19 -6.03
CA PHE A 112 16.51 -3.83 -5.44
C PHE A 112 17.36 -2.83 -4.63
N PHE A 113 17.71 -1.69 -5.22
CA PHE A 113 18.47 -0.66 -4.51
C PHE A 113 17.68 -0.04 -3.36
N PHE A 114 16.36 0.12 -3.50
CA PHE A 114 15.48 0.60 -2.44
C PHE A 114 15.48 -0.38 -1.25
N PHE A 115 15.22 -1.66 -1.48
CA PHE A 115 15.21 -2.67 -0.43
C PHE A 115 16.61 -2.97 0.13
N LEU A 116 17.66 -2.76 -0.66
CA LEU A 116 19.04 -2.92 -0.17
C LEU A 116 19.42 -1.87 0.88
N GLN A 117 18.80 -0.69 0.85
CA GLN A 117 19.00 0.33 1.88
C GLN A 117 18.26 0.00 3.18
N GLN A 118 17.24 -0.85 3.12
CA GLN A 118 16.48 -1.29 4.28
C GLN A 118 17.34 -2.19 5.16
N THR A 119 17.52 -1.82 6.43
CA THR A 119 18.37 -2.55 7.37
C THR A 119 17.59 -3.46 8.30
N THR A 120 16.31 -3.15 8.50
CA THR A 120 15.43 -3.83 9.45
C THR A 120 14.07 -4.11 8.85
N LEU A 121 13.39 -5.14 9.37
CA LEU A 121 12.01 -5.49 9.07
C LEU A 121 11.17 -5.43 10.33
N THR A 122 9.91 -5.05 10.19
CA THR A 122 8.92 -5.23 11.24
C THR A 122 8.53 -6.72 11.29
N PRO A 123 8.82 -7.43 12.38
CA PRO A 123 8.52 -8.85 12.48
C PRO A 123 7.00 -9.10 12.48
N ALA A 124 6.60 -10.31 12.07
CA ALA A 124 5.20 -10.72 12.09
C ALA A 124 4.78 -11.15 13.52
N VAL A 125 4.82 -10.20 14.46
CA VAL A 125 4.41 -10.41 15.86
C VAL A 125 3.01 -9.85 16.05
N VAL A 126 2.13 -10.65 16.61
CA VAL A 126 0.74 -10.27 16.92
C VAL A 126 0.75 -9.28 18.08
N GLY A 127 0.34 -8.05 17.82
CA GLY A 127 0.18 -7.01 18.83
C GLY A 127 -1.16 -7.13 19.55
N THR A 128 -2.25 -7.08 18.81
CA THR A 128 -3.60 -7.30 19.36
C THR A 128 -4.38 -8.29 18.52
N VAL A 129 -5.30 -9.01 19.16
CA VAL A 129 -6.26 -9.91 18.53
C VAL A 129 -7.65 -9.32 18.73
N VAL A 130 -8.41 -9.18 17.65
CA VAL A 130 -9.80 -8.69 17.71
C VAL A 130 -10.69 -9.83 18.18
N ALA A 131 -11.45 -9.60 19.23
CA ALA A 131 -12.36 -10.58 19.79
C ALA A 131 -13.38 -11.09 18.76
N GLY A 132 -13.60 -12.41 18.70
CA GLY A 132 -14.49 -13.07 17.74
C GLY A 132 -13.92 -13.18 16.32
N SER A 133 -12.72 -12.70 16.05
CA SER A 133 -12.06 -12.81 14.74
C SER A 133 -11.57 -14.23 14.44
N ALA A 134 -11.16 -14.45 13.18
CA ALA A 134 -10.57 -15.72 12.77
C ALA A 134 -9.31 -16.09 13.58
N ALA A 135 -8.51 -15.09 13.93
CA ALA A 135 -7.32 -15.26 14.77
C ALA A 135 -7.68 -15.67 16.20
N ASP A 136 -8.69 -15.03 16.79
CA ASP A 136 -9.19 -15.36 18.12
C ASP A 136 -9.74 -16.78 18.18
N GLN A 137 -10.58 -17.16 17.22
CA GLN A 137 -11.15 -18.51 17.09
C GLN A 137 -10.06 -19.59 16.93
N ALA A 138 -8.95 -19.26 16.26
CA ALA A 138 -7.81 -20.17 16.10
C ALA A 138 -6.87 -20.19 17.33
N GLY A 139 -7.14 -19.38 18.36
CA GLY A 139 -6.33 -19.31 19.58
C GLY A 139 -4.98 -18.61 19.37
N LEU A 140 -4.89 -17.67 18.42
CA LEU A 140 -3.78 -16.73 18.36
C LEU A 140 -3.86 -15.75 19.53
N MET A 141 -2.71 -15.39 20.07
CA MET A 141 -2.61 -14.52 21.24
C MET A 141 -1.63 -13.39 20.98
N GLN A 142 -1.73 -12.33 21.77
CA GLN A 142 -0.73 -11.28 21.80
C GLN A 142 0.66 -11.85 22.07
N GLY A 143 1.65 -11.35 21.34
CA GLY A 143 3.04 -11.81 21.44
C GLY A 143 3.39 -13.00 20.55
N ASP A 144 2.41 -13.69 19.94
CA ASP A 144 2.69 -14.76 18.99
C ASP A 144 3.46 -14.22 17.80
N ARG A 145 4.55 -14.89 17.47
CA ARG A 145 5.32 -14.62 16.26
C ARG A 145 4.94 -15.60 15.18
N ILE A 146 4.38 -15.12 14.08
CA ILE A 146 4.07 -15.95 12.92
C ILE A 146 5.36 -16.18 12.14
N VAL A 147 5.80 -17.44 12.05
CA VAL A 147 7.08 -17.83 11.43
C VAL A 147 6.91 -18.50 10.08
N ALA A 148 5.76 -19.14 9.82
CA ALA A 148 5.44 -19.73 8.53
C ALA A 148 3.92 -19.79 8.28
N ILE A 149 3.52 -19.75 7.01
CA ILE A 149 2.14 -19.98 6.54
C ILE A 149 2.21 -20.94 5.33
N ASP A 150 1.53 -22.09 5.40
CA ASP A 150 1.53 -23.15 4.38
C ASP A 150 2.96 -23.50 3.91
N ASP A 151 3.84 -23.80 4.86
CA ASP A 151 5.24 -24.16 4.65
C ASP A 151 6.11 -23.05 4.00
N ARG A 152 5.60 -21.82 3.89
CA ARG A 152 6.37 -20.65 3.46
C ARG A 152 6.82 -19.84 4.65
N ASP A 153 8.12 -19.57 4.74
CA ASP A 153 8.69 -18.72 5.78
C ASP A 153 8.10 -17.30 5.73
N ILE A 154 7.69 -16.80 6.88
CA ILE A 154 7.22 -15.43 7.09
C ILE A 154 8.32 -14.65 7.83
N ARG A 155 8.86 -13.63 7.18
CA ARG A 155 9.96 -12.81 7.71
C ARG A 155 9.49 -11.47 8.25
N SER A 156 8.37 -10.97 7.73
CA SER A 156 7.87 -9.65 8.08
C SER A 156 6.35 -9.65 8.24
N TRP A 157 5.85 -8.61 8.90
CA TRP A 157 4.41 -8.34 8.96
C TRP A 157 3.78 -8.21 7.56
N ASN A 158 4.52 -7.59 6.62
CA ASN A 158 4.03 -7.43 5.26
C ASN A 158 3.88 -8.77 4.53
N ASP A 159 4.85 -9.67 4.67
CA ASP A 159 4.76 -11.03 4.08
C ASP A 159 3.53 -11.76 4.59
N MET A 160 3.30 -11.72 5.92
CA MET A 160 2.13 -12.32 6.56
C MET A 160 0.83 -11.69 6.02
N SER A 161 0.75 -10.36 6.03
CA SER A 161 -0.45 -9.64 5.60
C SER A 161 -0.81 -9.90 4.15
N GLN A 162 0.19 -9.96 3.26
CA GLN A 162 -0.02 -10.28 1.85
C GLN A 162 -0.53 -11.71 1.68
N ARG A 163 0.11 -12.70 2.33
CA ARG A 163 -0.31 -14.11 2.22
C ARG A 163 -1.74 -14.33 2.72
N VAL A 164 -2.09 -13.68 3.82
CA VAL A 164 -3.45 -13.70 4.37
C VAL A 164 -4.45 -13.05 3.42
N ALA A 165 -4.11 -11.87 2.86
CA ALA A 165 -4.98 -11.14 1.94
C ALA A 165 -5.30 -11.94 0.67
N GLU A 166 -4.35 -12.73 0.16
CA GLU A 166 -4.49 -13.59 -1.02
C GLU A 166 -5.36 -14.83 -0.77
N SER A 167 -5.76 -15.13 0.47
CA SER A 167 -6.42 -16.38 0.85
C SER A 167 -7.77 -16.18 1.58
N PRO A 168 -8.73 -15.40 1.02
CA PRO A 168 -10.02 -15.14 1.65
C PRO A 168 -10.89 -16.41 1.74
N GLY A 169 -11.21 -16.84 2.95
CA GLY A 169 -12.06 -18.03 3.20
C GLY A 169 -11.36 -19.37 2.95
N VAL A 170 -10.04 -19.39 2.80
CA VAL A 170 -9.25 -20.62 2.61
C VAL A 170 -8.47 -20.90 3.89
N ASP A 171 -8.52 -22.15 4.36
CA ASP A 171 -7.78 -22.57 5.55
C ASP A 171 -6.28 -22.45 5.34
N LEU A 172 -5.61 -21.74 6.24
CA LEU A 172 -4.16 -21.56 6.27
C LEU A 172 -3.57 -22.31 7.46
N LYS A 173 -2.50 -23.05 7.24
CA LYS A 173 -1.66 -23.62 8.30
C LYS A 173 -0.67 -22.57 8.75
N VAL A 174 -0.89 -22.01 9.93
CA VAL A 174 -0.05 -20.96 10.51
C VAL A 174 0.83 -21.55 11.59
N GLN A 175 2.13 -21.49 11.40
CA GLN A 175 3.10 -21.85 12.43
C GLN A 175 3.49 -20.60 13.21
N ILE A 176 3.30 -20.66 14.53
CA ILE A 176 3.64 -19.56 15.45
C ILE A 176 4.74 -19.98 16.42
N GLU A 177 5.49 -19.01 16.91
CA GLU A 177 6.39 -19.15 18.04
C GLU A 177 5.79 -18.39 19.23
N ARG A 178 5.53 -19.12 20.33
CA ARG A 178 5.00 -18.60 21.60
C ARG A 178 5.88 -19.12 22.74
N ASP A 179 6.45 -18.25 23.53
CA ASP A 179 7.35 -18.59 24.66
C ASP A 179 8.50 -19.54 24.25
N GLY A 180 9.07 -19.31 23.05
CA GLY A 180 10.15 -20.13 22.49
C GLY A 180 9.70 -21.51 21.95
N LYS A 181 8.41 -21.82 21.96
CA LYS A 181 7.85 -23.08 21.42
C LYS A 181 7.13 -22.83 20.10
N ARG A 182 7.34 -23.71 19.13
CA ARG A 182 6.58 -23.69 17.87
C ARG A 182 5.27 -24.42 18.04
N LEU A 183 4.20 -23.81 17.59
CA LEU A 183 2.83 -24.30 17.63
C LEU A 183 2.19 -24.13 16.26
N ASP A 184 1.45 -25.13 15.81
CA ASP A 184 0.68 -25.06 14.57
C ASP A 184 -0.77 -24.67 14.87
N ARG A 185 -1.33 -23.80 14.05
CA ARG A 185 -2.73 -23.36 14.10
C ARG A 185 -3.32 -23.37 12.70
N THR A 186 -4.57 -23.78 12.59
CA THR A 186 -5.34 -23.62 11.35
C THR A 186 -6.22 -22.40 11.50
N VAL A 187 -6.11 -21.46 10.57
CA VAL A 187 -6.86 -20.20 10.59
C VAL A 187 -7.52 -20.00 9.24
N THR A 188 -8.82 -19.73 9.22
CA THR A 188 -9.58 -19.40 8.00
C THR A 188 -9.78 -17.90 7.93
N PRO A 189 -8.99 -17.15 7.11
CA PRO A 189 -9.14 -15.70 7.02
C PRO A 189 -10.55 -15.29 6.60
N ALA A 190 -11.17 -14.40 7.36
CA ALA A 190 -12.49 -13.88 7.01
C ALA A 190 -12.43 -13.13 5.67
N LYS A 191 -13.41 -13.37 4.81
CA LYS A 191 -13.55 -12.68 3.52
C LYS A 191 -14.08 -11.27 3.77
N LYS A 192 -13.27 -10.25 3.51
CA LYS A 192 -13.66 -8.84 3.56
C LYS A 192 -13.48 -8.20 2.19
N VAL A 193 -14.50 -7.48 1.72
CA VAL A 193 -14.38 -6.73 0.48
C VAL A 193 -13.73 -5.38 0.80
N THR A 194 -12.56 -5.15 0.25
CA THR A 194 -11.86 -3.86 0.36
C THR A 194 -11.66 -3.26 -1.03
N ARG A 195 -11.53 -1.94 -1.09
CA ARG A 195 -11.13 -1.30 -2.35
C ARG A 195 -9.60 -1.29 -2.42
N ASN A 196 -9.05 -1.83 -3.50
CA ASN A 196 -7.62 -1.78 -3.75
C ASN A 196 -7.15 -0.33 -4.04
N ALA A 197 -5.86 -0.13 -4.27
CA ALA A 197 -5.29 1.18 -4.60
C ALA A 197 -5.93 1.83 -5.84
N LEU A 198 -6.58 1.04 -6.68
CA LEU A 198 -7.28 1.46 -7.88
C LEU A 198 -8.78 1.69 -7.65
N GLY A 199 -9.27 1.64 -6.40
CA GLY A 199 -10.69 1.83 -6.05
C GLY A 199 -11.59 0.61 -6.27
N VAL A 200 -11.04 -0.51 -6.74
CA VAL A 200 -11.81 -1.71 -7.09
C VAL A 200 -12.13 -2.52 -5.84
N ALA A 201 -13.38 -2.93 -5.73
CA ALA A 201 -13.84 -3.84 -4.69
C ALA A 201 -13.23 -5.23 -4.90
N THR A 202 -12.29 -5.61 -4.04
CA THR A 202 -11.58 -6.89 -4.12
C THR A 202 -11.78 -7.66 -2.82
N PRO A 203 -12.16 -8.95 -2.87
CA PRO A 203 -12.21 -9.76 -1.67
C PRO A 203 -10.78 -10.05 -1.19
N VAL A 204 -10.52 -9.75 0.08
CA VAL A 204 -9.24 -10.02 0.74
C VAL A 204 -9.49 -10.81 2.02
N GLY A 205 -8.54 -11.68 2.37
CA GLY A 205 -8.53 -12.36 3.65
C GLY A 205 -8.14 -11.44 4.79
N ARG A 206 -8.77 -11.62 5.96
CA ARG A 206 -8.42 -10.92 7.20
C ARG A 206 -8.39 -11.90 8.36
N LEU A 207 -7.33 -11.85 9.17
CA LEU A 207 -7.22 -12.65 10.39
C LEU A 207 -7.89 -11.97 11.58
N GLY A 208 -7.91 -10.65 11.63
CA GLY A 208 -8.32 -9.88 12.80
C GLY A 208 -7.19 -9.71 13.83
N VAL A 209 -5.97 -9.56 13.34
CA VAL A 209 -4.79 -9.21 14.15
C VAL A 209 -4.24 -7.86 13.73
N ASN A 210 -3.66 -7.12 14.68
CA ASN A 210 -2.90 -5.91 14.44
C ASN A 210 -1.46 -6.08 14.95
N GLN A 211 -0.52 -5.34 14.36
CA GLN A 211 0.87 -5.31 14.80
C GLN A 211 1.10 -4.39 16.02
N ALA A 212 0.11 -3.53 16.32
CA ALA A 212 0.19 -2.59 17.41
C ALA A 212 -0.16 -3.25 18.74
N PHE A 213 0.64 -2.98 19.75
CA PHE A 213 0.38 -3.29 21.15
C PHE A 213 -0.19 -2.05 21.82
N TYR A 214 -1.22 -2.19 22.60
CA TYR A 214 -1.72 -1.09 23.42
C TYR A 214 -0.91 -0.94 24.70
N ALA A 215 -0.39 0.27 24.94
CA ALA A 215 0.19 0.62 26.23
C ALA A 215 -0.84 0.45 27.34
N PRO A 216 -0.43 0.13 28.57
CA PRO A 216 -1.33 -0.15 29.70
C PRO A 216 -1.97 1.14 30.24
N GLN A 217 -2.67 1.88 29.36
CA GLN A 217 -3.52 2.99 29.73
C GLN A 217 -4.81 2.47 30.29
N ILE A 218 -5.29 3.11 31.36
CA ILE A 218 -6.47 2.69 32.09
C ILE A 218 -7.65 3.62 31.85
N GLY A 219 -8.84 3.06 32.09
CA GLY A 219 -10.08 3.79 32.23
C GLY A 219 -10.73 3.51 33.60
N ILE A 220 -11.43 4.47 34.14
CA ILE A 220 -12.17 4.35 35.41
C ILE A 220 -13.55 4.93 35.21
N ILE A 221 -14.58 4.17 35.64
CA ILE A 221 -15.97 4.55 35.45
C ILE A 221 -16.70 4.73 36.78
N ASP A 222 -16.24 4.08 37.85
CA ASP A 222 -16.84 4.22 39.18
C ASP A 222 -15.97 5.12 40.08
N PRO A 223 -16.50 6.30 40.53
CA PRO A 223 -15.78 7.19 41.42
C PRO A 223 -15.62 6.61 42.84
N ARG A 224 -16.29 5.51 43.19
CA ARG A 224 -16.13 4.79 44.45
C ARG A 224 -15.13 3.63 44.35
N SER A 225 -14.61 3.34 43.18
CA SER A 225 -13.66 2.27 43.02
C SER A 225 -12.33 2.53 43.75
N PRO A 226 -11.65 1.48 44.24
CA PRO A 226 -10.35 1.64 44.90
C PRO A 226 -9.35 2.44 44.07
N ALA A 227 -9.30 2.23 42.76
CA ALA A 227 -8.43 2.97 41.86
C ALA A 227 -8.71 4.47 41.86
N TYR A 228 -9.96 4.86 41.77
CA TYR A 228 -10.33 6.29 41.79
C TYR A 228 -10.05 6.96 43.12
N LEU A 229 -10.36 6.28 44.24
CA LEU A 229 -10.14 6.80 45.59
C LEU A 229 -8.65 6.99 45.88
N GLU A 230 -7.80 6.13 45.38
CA GLU A 230 -6.33 6.26 45.48
C GLU A 230 -5.72 7.22 44.42
N GLY A 231 -6.56 8.00 43.77
CA GLY A 231 -6.12 9.09 42.90
C GLY A 231 -5.85 8.74 41.45
N LEU A 232 -6.04 7.49 41.00
CA LEU A 232 -5.92 7.13 39.58
C LEU A 232 -7.03 7.77 38.73
N ARG A 233 -6.74 8.05 37.47
CA ARG A 233 -7.68 8.66 36.53
C ARG A 233 -7.62 7.97 35.17
N SER A 234 -8.69 8.06 34.40
CA SER A 234 -8.70 7.60 33.02
C SER A 234 -7.60 8.30 32.21
N GLY A 235 -6.80 7.49 31.45
CA GLY A 235 -5.65 7.97 30.70
C GLY A 235 -4.30 7.79 31.41
N ASP A 236 -4.27 7.48 32.71
CA ASP A 236 -3.02 7.09 33.39
C ASP A 236 -2.45 5.83 32.75
N THR A 237 -1.13 5.77 32.64
CA THR A 237 -0.40 4.61 32.07
C THR A 237 0.28 3.86 33.19
N ILE A 238 -0.11 2.63 33.46
CA ILE A 238 0.52 1.79 34.49
C ILE A 238 1.89 1.32 33.98
N THR A 239 2.93 1.51 34.75
CA THR A 239 4.29 1.11 34.41
C THR A 239 4.80 -0.11 35.19
N SER A 240 4.26 -0.35 36.39
CA SER A 240 4.56 -1.55 37.15
C SER A 240 3.45 -1.93 38.12
N ILE A 241 3.35 -3.23 38.42
CA ILE A 241 2.51 -3.82 39.48
C ILE A 241 3.42 -4.60 40.41
N ASN A 242 3.34 -4.29 41.73
CA ASN A 242 4.16 -4.93 42.76
C ASN A 242 5.68 -4.95 42.45
N GLY A 243 6.14 -3.94 41.71
CA GLY A 243 7.55 -3.83 41.27
C GLY A 243 7.86 -4.53 39.95
N GLU A 244 6.96 -5.33 39.40
CA GLU A 244 7.13 -5.95 38.09
C GLU A 244 6.64 -5.01 36.98
N PRO A 245 7.42 -4.81 35.90
CA PRO A 245 7.07 -3.89 34.84
C PRO A 245 5.88 -4.40 34.02
N VAL A 246 5.00 -3.49 33.60
CA VAL A 246 3.84 -3.75 32.76
C VAL A 246 4.02 -2.99 31.44
N ARG A 247 3.85 -3.68 30.32
CA ARG A 247 4.08 -3.12 28.99
C ARG A 247 2.81 -3.00 28.15
N THR A 248 1.83 -3.90 28.36
CA THR A 248 0.60 -3.96 27.57
C THR A 248 -0.65 -3.95 28.44
N VAL A 249 -1.79 -3.61 27.82
CA VAL A 249 -3.10 -3.67 28.49
C VAL A 249 -3.44 -5.11 28.91
N GLU A 250 -3.13 -6.08 28.06
CA GLU A 250 -3.41 -7.50 28.34
C GLU A 250 -2.51 -8.05 29.46
N GLU A 251 -1.27 -7.58 29.53
CA GLU A 251 -0.36 -7.90 30.63
C GLU A 251 -0.85 -7.29 31.95
N LEU A 252 -1.29 -6.03 31.89
CA LEU A 252 -1.93 -5.34 33.03
C LEU A 252 -3.11 -6.16 33.57
N GLN A 253 -4.04 -6.55 32.68
CA GLN A 253 -5.23 -7.29 33.07
C GLN A 253 -4.87 -8.65 33.71
N ARG A 254 -3.99 -9.42 33.08
CA ARG A 254 -3.52 -10.71 33.63
C ARG A 254 -2.87 -10.57 35.01
N MET A 255 -2.06 -9.53 35.21
CA MET A 255 -1.39 -9.30 36.49
C MET A 255 -2.38 -8.87 37.57
N LEU A 256 -3.37 -8.03 37.23
CA LEU A 256 -4.44 -7.67 38.15
C LEU A 256 -5.27 -8.89 38.54
N ASP A 257 -5.69 -9.72 37.59
CA ASP A 257 -6.46 -10.93 37.82
C ASP A 257 -5.69 -11.96 38.70
N SER A 258 -4.35 -12.02 38.56
CA SER A 258 -3.50 -12.93 39.35
C SER A 258 -3.29 -12.47 40.78
N THR A 259 -3.54 -11.21 41.10
CA THR A 259 -3.29 -10.65 42.45
C THR A 259 -4.39 -10.99 43.43
N GLY A 260 -5.59 -11.36 42.97
CA GLY A 260 -6.75 -11.70 43.82
C GLY A 260 -7.10 -10.55 44.76
N ASP A 261 -7.42 -10.90 46.01
CA ASP A 261 -7.82 -9.91 47.06
C ASP A 261 -6.63 -9.24 47.75
N GLY A 262 -5.40 -9.45 47.26
CA GLY A 262 -4.18 -8.93 47.86
C GLY A 262 -3.98 -7.43 47.60
N LEU A 263 -3.11 -6.80 48.40
CA LEU A 263 -2.68 -5.41 48.19
C LEU A 263 -1.92 -5.29 46.86
N VAL A 264 -2.40 -4.43 45.96
CA VAL A 264 -1.77 -4.12 44.68
C VAL A 264 -1.03 -2.80 44.76
N ARG A 265 0.27 -2.80 44.56
CA ARG A 265 1.09 -1.57 44.46
C ARG A 265 1.31 -1.23 43.02
N LEU A 266 0.87 -0.06 42.60
CA LEU A 266 0.99 0.42 41.21
C LEU A 266 1.97 1.59 41.13
N THR A 267 2.77 1.61 40.06
CA THR A 267 3.44 2.82 39.61
C THR A 267 2.81 3.21 38.28
N TYR A 268 2.51 4.48 38.09
CA TYR A 268 1.88 4.98 36.90
C TYR A 268 2.44 6.32 36.45
N LEU A 269 2.27 6.62 35.16
CA LEU A 269 2.58 7.91 34.55
C LEU A 269 1.29 8.62 34.22
N ARG A 270 1.18 9.87 34.67
CA ARG A 270 0.10 10.79 34.29
C ARG A 270 0.60 11.83 33.31
N ALA A 271 -0.07 11.94 32.18
CA ALA A 271 0.21 12.97 31.21
C ALA A 271 -0.53 14.26 31.57
N THR A 272 0.20 15.36 31.78
CA THR A 272 -0.34 16.69 31.97
C THR A 272 -0.01 17.57 30.79
N ALA A 273 -1.02 18.19 30.19
CA ALA A 273 -0.82 19.13 29.10
C ALA A 273 -0.32 20.47 29.64
N VAL A 274 0.83 20.90 29.20
CA VAL A 274 1.40 22.21 29.52
C VAL A 274 1.29 23.10 28.28
N ALA A 275 0.56 24.20 28.40
CA ALA A 275 0.47 25.19 27.34
C ALA A 275 1.82 25.85 27.14
N ALA A 276 2.35 25.76 25.92
CA ALA A 276 3.57 26.45 25.50
C ALA A 276 3.25 27.37 24.31
N PRO A 277 4.03 28.43 24.06
CA PRO A 277 3.71 29.45 23.04
C PRO A 277 3.54 28.90 21.61
N LEU A 278 4.16 27.78 21.30
CA LEU A 278 4.19 27.21 19.94
C LEU A 278 3.61 25.79 19.81
N ALA A 279 3.35 25.11 20.95
CA ALA A 279 2.79 23.75 20.95
C ALA A 279 2.30 23.36 22.32
N THR A 280 1.38 22.41 22.40
CA THR A 280 1.03 21.76 23.66
C THR A 280 2.08 20.69 23.97
N LEU A 281 2.82 20.85 25.06
CA LEU A 281 3.77 19.86 25.55
C LEU A 281 3.06 18.91 26.52
N LEU A 282 3.35 17.62 26.43
CA LEU A 282 2.91 16.63 27.41
C LEU A 282 4.04 16.39 28.41
N TRP A 283 3.78 16.72 29.66
CA TRP A 283 4.65 16.38 30.79
C TRP A 283 4.12 15.11 31.43
N TYR A 284 5.03 14.18 31.75
CA TYR A 284 4.68 12.93 32.42
C TYR A 284 5.21 12.93 33.84
N GLU A 285 4.30 12.79 34.80
CA GLU A 285 4.62 12.66 36.21
C GLU A 285 4.49 11.20 36.65
N SER A 286 5.49 10.68 37.34
CA SER A 286 5.44 9.36 37.95
C SER A 286 4.80 9.45 39.35
N ALA A 287 3.83 8.60 39.59
CA ALA A 287 3.16 8.50 40.88
C ALA A 287 2.92 7.04 41.26
N HIS A 288 2.53 6.83 42.51
CA HIS A 288 2.28 5.52 43.10
C HIS A 288 0.87 5.47 43.70
N ALA A 289 0.26 4.29 43.63
CA ALA A 289 -1.02 4.00 44.30
C ALA A 289 -0.96 2.63 44.98
N GLN A 290 -1.73 2.46 46.03
CA GLN A 290 -1.87 1.18 46.74
C GLN A 290 -3.34 0.82 46.79
N LEU A 291 -3.74 -0.21 46.09
CA LEU A 291 -5.14 -0.61 45.93
C LEU A 291 -5.41 -1.88 46.75
N LEU A 292 -6.51 -1.86 47.48
CA LEU A 292 -7.14 -3.08 47.99
C LEU A 292 -8.35 -3.35 47.10
N PRO A 293 -8.42 -4.51 46.42
CA PRO A 293 -9.60 -4.86 45.63
C PRO A 293 -10.88 -4.79 46.47
N GLY A 294 -11.99 -4.35 45.87
CA GLY A 294 -13.26 -4.24 46.55
C GLY A 294 -13.79 -5.60 46.98
N LYS A 295 -14.25 -5.71 48.24
CA LYS A 295 -14.82 -6.95 48.83
C LYS A 295 -16.15 -7.36 48.20
N ASP A 296 -16.77 -6.45 47.43
CA ASP A 296 -18.04 -6.64 46.73
C ASP A 296 -17.89 -7.25 45.33
N GLY A 297 -16.70 -7.70 44.98
CA GLY A 297 -16.39 -8.25 43.64
C GLY A 297 -16.14 -7.16 42.58
N SER A 298 -16.10 -5.88 42.95
CA SER A 298 -15.79 -4.77 42.02
C SER A 298 -14.31 -4.72 41.60
N GLY A 299 -13.47 -5.58 42.22
CA GLY A 299 -12.04 -5.63 41.95
C GLY A 299 -11.33 -4.30 42.26
N THR A 300 -10.37 -3.91 41.45
CA THR A 300 -9.64 -2.63 41.58
C THR A 300 -10.39 -1.46 40.95
N GLY A 301 -11.37 -1.72 40.05
CA GLY A 301 -12.06 -0.72 39.25
C GLY A 301 -11.23 -0.19 38.07
N ILE A 302 -10.09 -0.84 37.75
CA ILE A 302 -9.26 -0.52 36.61
C ILE A 302 -9.82 -1.28 35.38
N LEU A 303 -10.07 -0.54 34.30
CA LEU A 303 -10.54 -1.06 33.01
C LEU A 303 -9.52 -0.71 31.91
N PRO A 304 -9.48 -1.46 30.80
CA PRO A 304 -8.70 -1.12 29.62
C PRO A 304 -9.08 0.26 29.08
N GLY A 305 -8.09 1.12 28.83
CA GLY A 305 -8.33 2.49 28.36
C GLY A 305 -8.81 2.59 26.92
N ASN A 306 -8.57 1.57 26.09
CA ASN A 306 -8.92 1.57 24.67
C ASN A 306 -10.44 1.57 24.37
N ALA A 307 -11.29 1.34 25.36
CA ALA A 307 -12.73 1.53 25.24
C ALA A 307 -13.19 2.93 25.69
N PHE A 308 -12.27 3.80 26.14
CA PHE A 308 -12.59 5.13 26.66
C PHE A 308 -12.20 6.23 25.67
N ILE A 309 -13.02 7.26 25.59
CA ILE A 309 -12.77 8.45 24.75
C ILE A 309 -11.73 9.33 25.44
N ARG A 310 -10.61 9.58 24.74
CA ARG A 310 -9.58 10.53 25.15
C ARG A 310 -9.93 11.96 24.77
N SER A 311 -10.40 12.13 23.54
CA SER A 311 -10.71 13.46 22.99
C SER A 311 -11.84 13.39 21.97
N VAL A 312 -12.59 14.47 21.89
CA VAL A 312 -13.66 14.69 20.91
C VAL A 312 -13.30 15.94 20.13
N GLU A 313 -13.36 15.84 18.80
CA GLU A 313 -13.09 16.96 17.89
C GLU A 313 -14.31 17.90 17.89
N PRO A 314 -14.15 19.21 18.16
CA PRO A 314 -15.28 20.14 18.16
C PRO A 314 -16.01 20.17 16.82
N GLY A 315 -17.37 20.20 16.87
CA GLY A 315 -18.23 20.17 15.69
C GLY A 315 -18.29 18.82 14.97
N SER A 316 -17.66 17.77 15.50
CA SER A 316 -17.73 16.43 14.94
C SER A 316 -19.08 15.74 15.21
N PRO A 317 -19.40 14.64 14.50
CA PRO A 317 -20.54 13.80 14.86
C PRO A 317 -20.54 13.36 16.32
N ALA A 318 -19.39 13.01 16.87
CA ALA A 318 -19.25 12.64 18.29
C ALA A 318 -19.58 13.80 19.24
N ASP A 319 -19.12 15.01 18.91
CA ASP A 319 -19.41 16.22 19.71
C ASP A 319 -20.91 16.57 19.68
N ARG A 320 -21.51 16.55 18.50
CA ARG A 320 -22.97 16.78 18.35
C ARG A 320 -23.84 15.73 19.07
N ALA A 321 -23.35 14.49 19.13
CA ALA A 321 -24.00 13.42 19.91
C ALA A 321 -23.80 13.57 21.44
N GLY A 322 -23.04 14.57 21.88
CA GLY A 322 -22.78 14.85 23.30
C GLY A 322 -21.82 13.86 23.96
N LEU A 323 -20.93 13.24 23.19
CA LEU A 323 -19.84 12.43 23.73
C LEU A 323 -18.77 13.32 24.36
N ARG A 324 -18.14 12.85 25.42
CA ARG A 324 -17.16 13.62 26.20
C ARG A 324 -15.88 12.80 26.43
N PRO A 325 -14.74 13.47 26.62
CA PRO A 325 -13.54 12.82 27.12
C PRO A 325 -13.83 12.12 28.48
N GLY A 326 -13.38 10.87 28.59
CA GLY A 326 -13.66 10.02 29.76
C GLY A 326 -14.88 9.11 29.61
N ASP A 327 -15.74 9.31 28.62
CA ASP A 327 -16.86 8.39 28.37
C ASP A 327 -16.31 7.01 27.93
N ARG A 328 -16.89 5.95 28.53
CA ARG A 328 -16.66 4.57 28.10
C ARG A 328 -17.68 4.18 27.04
N LEU A 329 -17.23 3.62 25.94
CA LEU A 329 -18.09 3.01 24.95
C LEU A 329 -18.43 1.58 25.40
N LEU A 330 -19.72 1.25 25.43
CA LEU A 330 -20.20 -0.07 25.85
C LEU A 330 -20.66 -0.92 24.68
N SER A 331 -21.43 -0.34 23.77
CA SER A 331 -21.90 -1.04 22.57
C SER A 331 -22.21 -0.07 21.43
N VAL A 332 -22.20 -0.61 20.22
CA VAL A 332 -22.64 0.03 18.98
C VAL A 332 -23.69 -0.85 18.33
N ASP A 333 -24.90 -0.34 18.09
CA ASP A 333 -26.05 -1.11 17.56
C ASP A 333 -26.24 -2.47 18.29
N GLY A 334 -26.08 -2.48 19.62
CA GLY A 334 -26.17 -3.68 20.44
C GLY A 334 -24.93 -4.60 20.43
N THR A 335 -23.94 -4.34 19.58
CA THR A 335 -22.68 -5.08 19.57
C THR A 335 -21.73 -4.49 20.60
N SER A 336 -21.16 -5.32 21.50
CA SER A 336 -20.19 -4.87 22.51
C SER A 336 -18.96 -4.22 21.87
N THR A 337 -18.51 -3.08 22.43
CA THR A 337 -17.35 -2.31 21.97
C THR A 337 -16.25 -2.29 23.02
N GLU A 338 -15.89 -3.45 23.56
CA GLU A 338 -14.75 -3.55 24.49
C GLU A 338 -13.41 -3.16 23.86
N GLN A 339 -13.36 -3.17 22.52
CA GLN A 339 -12.20 -2.77 21.73
C GLN A 339 -12.60 -1.71 20.71
N TRP A 340 -11.78 -0.67 20.56
CA TRP A 340 -12.02 0.43 19.61
C TRP A 340 -12.11 -0.02 18.16
N GLU A 341 -11.41 -1.10 17.81
CA GLU A 341 -11.42 -1.70 16.47
C GLU A 341 -12.80 -2.19 16.07
N ILE A 342 -13.54 -2.78 17.00
CA ILE A 342 -14.92 -3.24 16.76
C ILE A 342 -15.81 -2.04 16.42
N LEU A 343 -15.70 -0.95 17.19
CA LEU A 343 -16.43 0.28 16.90
C LEU A 343 -16.11 0.78 15.48
N THR A 344 -14.83 0.95 15.15
CA THR A 344 -14.43 1.50 13.83
C THR A 344 -14.86 0.60 12.68
N GLU A 345 -14.90 -0.71 12.88
CA GLU A 345 -15.38 -1.65 11.88
C GLU A 345 -16.88 -1.52 11.64
N VAL A 346 -17.69 -1.48 12.71
CA VAL A 346 -19.14 -1.31 12.60
C VAL A 346 -19.49 0.05 11.98
N LEU A 347 -18.86 1.14 12.45
CA LEU A 347 -19.05 2.48 11.87
C LEU A 347 -18.69 2.52 10.37
N GLY A 348 -17.63 1.85 9.96
CA GLY A 348 -17.21 1.75 8.55
C GLY A 348 -18.23 1.02 7.66
N GLN A 349 -19.01 0.10 8.21
CA GLN A 349 -20.06 -0.64 7.47
C GLN A 349 -21.36 0.17 7.33
N ARG A 350 -21.70 1.01 8.33
CA ARG A 350 -22.95 1.77 8.40
C ARG A 350 -23.00 3.00 7.51
N ARG A 351 -21.86 3.53 7.10
CA ARG A 351 -21.75 4.73 6.25
C ARG A 351 -22.53 5.94 6.82
N LEU A 352 -23.69 6.28 6.23
CA LEU A 352 -24.52 7.43 6.60
C LEU A 352 -25.77 7.07 7.43
N GLU A 353 -25.95 5.79 7.76
CA GLU A 353 -27.07 5.40 8.62
C GLU A 353 -26.82 5.88 10.06
N PRO A 354 -27.87 6.33 10.79
CA PRO A 354 -27.74 6.62 12.20
C PRO A 354 -27.32 5.38 12.98
N VAL A 355 -26.44 5.58 13.95
CA VAL A 355 -25.87 4.51 14.78
C VAL A 355 -26.22 4.79 16.24
N GLU A 356 -26.66 3.78 16.96
CA GLU A 356 -26.93 3.88 18.39
C GLU A 356 -25.70 3.45 19.19
N LEU A 357 -25.14 4.38 19.98
CA LEU A 357 -24.04 4.11 20.89
C LEU A 357 -24.55 4.06 22.32
N SER A 358 -24.24 2.97 23.04
CA SER A 358 -24.35 2.92 24.49
C SER A 358 -23.05 3.38 25.13
N VAL A 359 -23.11 4.41 25.96
CA VAL A 359 -21.94 5.03 26.58
C VAL A 359 -22.19 5.23 28.06
N GLN A 360 -21.12 5.30 28.85
CA GLN A 360 -21.17 5.55 30.26
C GLN A 360 -20.13 6.58 30.66
N SER A 361 -20.56 7.66 31.33
CA SER A 361 -19.68 8.66 31.95
C SER A 361 -19.31 8.26 33.36
N LEU A 362 -18.26 8.86 33.90
CA LEU A 362 -17.78 8.60 35.27
C LEU A 362 -18.89 8.87 36.31
N GLY A 363 -19.28 7.84 37.06
CA GLY A 363 -20.30 7.90 38.10
C GLY A 363 -21.75 7.87 37.62
N ASP A 364 -21.98 7.90 36.31
CA ASP A 364 -23.31 7.92 35.73
C ASP A 364 -23.79 6.52 35.33
N ALA A 365 -25.10 6.38 35.17
CA ALA A 365 -25.69 5.20 34.54
C ALA A 365 -25.41 5.20 33.01
N PRO A 366 -25.37 4.02 32.36
CA PRO A 366 -25.29 3.93 30.91
C PRO A 366 -26.40 4.73 30.23
N ARG A 367 -26.06 5.44 29.15
CA ARG A 367 -27.00 6.21 28.31
C ARG A 367 -26.80 5.82 26.83
N THR A 368 -27.88 5.87 26.07
CA THR A 368 -27.82 5.68 24.61
C THR A 368 -27.82 7.05 23.92
N VAL A 369 -26.94 7.20 22.95
CA VAL A 369 -26.84 8.38 22.08
C VAL A 369 -26.97 7.96 20.64
N SER A 370 -27.74 8.72 19.86
CA SER A 370 -27.81 8.53 18.41
C SER A 370 -26.72 9.36 17.74
N LEU A 371 -25.95 8.72 16.88
CA LEU A 371 -24.82 9.30 16.16
C LEU A 371 -25.11 9.30 14.66
N GLN A 372 -25.13 10.48 14.04
CA GLN A 372 -25.20 10.62 12.59
C GLN A 372 -23.78 10.80 12.05
N LEU A 373 -23.26 9.77 11.39
CA LEU A 373 -21.94 9.81 10.77
C LEU A 373 -21.89 10.76 9.56
N GLU A 374 -20.72 11.28 9.29
CA GLU A 374 -20.44 12.11 8.12
C GLU A 374 -19.36 11.48 7.27
N ILE A 375 -19.40 11.75 5.97
CA ILE A 375 -18.32 11.39 5.07
C ILE A 375 -17.45 12.63 4.87
N ARG A 376 -16.18 12.54 5.27
CA ARG A 376 -15.15 13.49 4.88
C ARG A 376 -14.55 13.07 3.55
N SER A 377 -14.56 13.98 2.59
CA SER A 377 -13.86 13.80 1.33
C SER A 377 -12.57 14.60 1.37
N TRP A 378 -11.48 13.99 0.94
CA TRP A 378 -10.19 14.64 0.78
C TRP A 378 -9.51 14.11 -0.48
N ARG A 379 -8.64 14.90 -1.07
CA ARG A 379 -7.90 14.49 -2.25
C ARG A 379 -6.54 13.93 -1.84
N ASP A 380 -6.26 12.72 -2.34
CA ASP A 380 -4.95 12.11 -2.15
C ASP A 380 -3.88 12.76 -3.06
N ILE A 381 -2.63 12.29 -2.95
CA ILE A 381 -1.51 12.78 -3.75
C ILE A 381 -1.71 12.61 -5.25
N TYR A 382 -2.54 11.66 -5.66
CA TYR A 382 -2.91 11.41 -7.05
C TYR A 382 -4.16 12.20 -7.48
N GLN A 383 -4.61 13.16 -6.65
CA GLN A 383 -5.81 13.97 -6.85
C GLN A 383 -7.10 13.13 -6.99
N GLN A 384 -7.11 11.93 -6.42
CA GLN A 384 -8.30 11.10 -6.33
C GLN A 384 -9.10 11.48 -5.09
N ASP A 385 -10.41 11.64 -5.25
CA ASP A 385 -11.28 11.89 -4.12
C ASP A 385 -11.35 10.62 -3.25
N ARG A 386 -10.87 10.75 -2.02
CA ARG A 386 -10.97 9.74 -0.97
C ARG A 386 -12.09 10.11 -0.03
N GLN A 387 -12.79 9.11 0.42
CA GLN A 387 -13.88 9.27 1.38
C GLN A 387 -13.61 8.41 2.59
N GLU A 388 -13.74 8.99 3.75
CA GLU A 388 -13.69 8.27 5.02
C GLU A 388 -14.92 8.62 5.87
N VAL A 389 -15.36 7.64 6.65
CA VAL A 389 -16.41 7.86 7.64
C VAL A 389 -15.81 8.62 8.81
N TRP A 390 -16.31 9.83 9.05
CA TRP A 390 -15.80 10.69 10.10
C TRP A 390 -16.66 10.55 11.35
N PHE A 391 -16.03 10.14 12.44
CA PHE A 391 -16.61 10.01 13.76
C PHE A 391 -16.24 11.18 14.67
N GLY A 392 -14.96 11.53 14.71
CA GLY A 392 -14.43 12.68 15.45
C GLY A 392 -14.13 12.44 16.92
N ALA A 393 -14.17 11.20 17.41
CA ALA A 393 -13.65 10.84 18.73
C ALA A 393 -12.40 9.95 18.59
N ARG A 394 -11.51 10.02 19.59
CA ARG A 394 -10.28 9.22 19.64
C ARG A 394 -10.17 8.54 21.00
N PRO A 395 -9.70 7.27 21.08
CA PRO A 395 -9.55 6.51 22.31
C PRO A 395 -8.28 6.88 23.09
N PHE A 396 -8.17 6.40 24.33
CA PHE A 396 -6.91 6.24 25.00
C PHE A 396 -6.21 5.00 24.41
N ALA A 397 -5.50 5.19 23.33
CA ALA A 397 -4.85 4.13 22.58
C ALA A 397 -3.42 4.53 22.21
N LYS A 398 -2.56 4.72 23.22
CA LYS A 398 -1.13 4.84 22.97
C LYS A 398 -0.62 3.46 22.54
N THR A 399 -0.10 3.38 21.33
CA THR A 399 0.39 2.14 20.75
C THR A 399 1.91 2.15 20.61
N TYR A 400 2.48 0.96 20.62
CA TYR A 400 3.86 0.70 20.23
C TYR A 400 3.92 -0.58 19.38
N PHE A 401 5.04 -0.80 18.74
CA PHE A 401 5.23 -1.93 17.84
C PHE A 401 6.36 -2.81 18.34
N ALA A 402 6.36 -4.07 17.95
CA ALA A 402 7.51 -4.93 18.18
C ALA A 402 8.77 -4.28 17.58
N PRO A 403 9.94 -4.35 18.28
CA PRO A 403 11.16 -3.75 17.78
C PRO A 403 11.51 -4.33 16.41
N PRO A 404 11.96 -3.47 15.46
CA PRO A 404 12.37 -3.94 14.16
C PRO A 404 13.60 -4.83 14.26
N GLU A 405 13.64 -5.89 13.46
CA GLU A 405 14.72 -6.86 13.45
C GLU A 405 15.66 -6.67 12.26
N PRO A 406 16.97 -6.91 12.43
CA PRO A 406 17.92 -6.78 11.33
C PRO A 406 17.68 -7.82 10.24
N ILE A 407 17.76 -7.40 8.99
CA ILE A 407 17.59 -8.27 7.82
C ILE A 407 18.82 -9.15 7.67
N ARG A 408 18.65 -10.46 7.83
CA ARG A 408 19.68 -11.45 7.50
C ARG A 408 19.70 -11.68 5.99
N GLY A 409 20.91 -11.65 5.38
CA GLY A 409 21.05 -11.84 3.94
C GLY A 409 20.41 -10.71 3.13
N ARG A 410 20.74 -9.45 3.43
CA ARG A 410 20.16 -8.24 2.81
C ARG A 410 20.12 -8.28 1.29
N PHE A 411 21.16 -8.82 0.64
CA PHE A 411 21.21 -8.91 -0.82
C PHE A 411 20.14 -9.84 -1.38
N THR A 412 20.03 -11.05 -0.84
CA THR A 412 19.04 -12.04 -1.28
C THR A 412 17.61 -11.59 -0.95
N TYR A 413 17.43 -10.94 0.21
CA TYR A 413 16.15 -10.33 0.58
C TYR A 413 15.77 -9.23 -0.42
N ALA A 414 16.67 -8.28 -0.68
CA ALA A 414 16.39 -7.15 -1.58
C ALA A 414 16.06 -7.62 -3.00
N MET A 415 16.77 -8.63 -3.51
CA MET A 415 16.48 -9.20 -4.82
C MET A 415 15.12 -9.89 -4.85
N GLY A 416 14.81 -10.72 -3.85
CA GLY A 416 13.51 -11.39 -3.75
C GLY A 416 12.35 -10.40 -3.63
N ALA A 417 12.47 -9.40 -2.76
CA ALA A 417 11.46 -8.35 -2.57
C ALA A 417 11.27 -7.50 -3.84
N ALA A 418 12.35 -7.17 -4.56
CA ALA A 418 12.27 -6.41 -5.80
C ALA A 418 11.53 -7.17 -6.91
N VAL A 419 11.82 -8.45 -7.08
CA VAL A 419 11.11 -9.31 -8.05
C VAL A 419 9.64 -9.46 -7.67
N GLN A 420 9.35 -9.70 -6.38
CA GLN A 420 7.98 -9.82 -5.88
C GLN A 420 7.18 -8.53 -6.08
N GLN A 421 7.75 -7.37 -5.75
CA GLN A 421 7.10 -6.07 -5.91
C GLN A 421 6.82 -5.76 -7.38
N THR A 422 7.78 -6.05 -8.27
CA THR A 422 7.59 -5.90 -9.73
C THR A 422 6.49 -6.83 -10.23
N GLY A 423 6.49 -8.10 -9.80
CA GLY A 423 5.43 -9.06 -10.15
C GLY A 423 4.04 -8.63 -9.66
N ALA A 424 3.94 -8.09 -8.44
CA ALA A 424 2.70 -7.54 -7.91
C ALA A 424 2.20 -6.35 -8.77
N SER A 425 3.10 -5.46 -9.19
CA SER A 425 2.76 -4.33 -10.08
C SER A 425 2.25 -4.81 -11.43
N ILE A 426 2.89 -5.82 -12.04
CA ILE A 426 2.43 -6.42 -13.31
C ILE A 426 1.04 -7.06 -13.13
N SER A 427 0.83 -7.82 -12.05
CA SER A 427 -0.47 -8.44 -11.75
C SER A 427 -1.57 -7.42 -11.58
N LEU A 428 -1.27 -6.29 -10.93
CA LEU A 428 -2.20 -5.18 -10.76
C LEU A 428 -2.56 -4.54 -12.10
N MET A 429 -1.58 -4.32 -13.00
CA MET A 429 -1.82 -3.79 -14.35
C MET A 429 -2.70 -4.74 -15.18
N TRP A 430 -2.43 -6.05 -15.09
CA TRP A 430 -3.26 -7.06 -15.75
C TRP A 430 -4.70 -7.04 -15.23
N ALA A 431 -4.90 -7.03 -13.91
CA ALA A 431 -6.22 -6.95 -13.30
C ALA A 431 -6.98 -5.68 -13.73
N THR A 432 -6.29 -4.53 -13.78
CA THR A 432 -6.87 -3.27 -14.27
C THR A 432 -7.31 -3.36 -15.71
N LEU A 433 -6.47 -3.93 -16.58
CA LEU A 433 -6.81 -4.13 -17.99
C LEU A 433 -8.06 -5.01 -18.14
N VAL A 434 -8.12 -6.14 -17.43
CA VAL A 434 -9.29 -7.03 -17.45
C VAL A 434 -10.55 -6.30 -17.03
N GLN A 435 -10.51 -5.53 -15.94
CA GLN A 435 -11.65 -4.77 -15.43
C GLN A 435 -12.11 -3.66 -16.39
N MET A 436 -11.19 -3.03 -17.11
CA MET A 436 -11.55 -2.09 -18.18
C MET A 436 -12.23 -2.79 -19.36
N LEU A 437 -11.76 -3.99 -19.73
CA LEU A 437 -12.35 -4.78 -20.82
C LEU A 437 -13.72 -5.37 -20.45
N THR A 438 -13.94 -5.67 -19.14
CA THR A 438 -15.24 -6.16 -18.63
C THR A 438 -16.22 -5.05 -18.28
N PHE A 439 -15.85 -3.77 -18.50
CA PHE A 439 -16.63 -2.58 -18.16
C PHE A 439 -16.99 -2.46 -16.68
N GLU A 440 -16.28 -3.17 -15.80
CA GLU A 440 -16.39 -3.01 -14.36
C GLU A 440 -15.75 -1.70 -13.88
N ARG A 441 -14.88 -1.14 -14.73
CA ARG A 441 -14.17 0.11 -14.48
C ARG A 441 -14.38 1.07 -15.64
N GLY A 442 -14.72 2.32 -15.31
CA GLY A 442 -14.89 3.37 -16.29
C GLY A 442 -13.58 3.87 -16.89
N VAL A 443 -13.67 4.44 -18.10
CA VAL A 443 -12.53 5.10 -18.77
C VAL A 443 -12.22 6.49 -18.20
N ASP A 444 -13.04 6.99 -17.29
CA ASP A 444 -12.90 8.24 -16.55
C ASP A 444 -11.70 8.28 -15.60
N GLU A 445 -11.14 7.12 -15.29
CA GLU A 445 -9.91 7.01 -14.48
C GLU A 445 -8.61 7.11 -15.30
N LEU A 446 -8.69 7.08 -16.61
CA LEU A 446 -7.53 7.27 -17.48
C LEU A 446 -6.97 8.69 -17.31
N SER A 447 -5.67 8.77 -17.12
CA SER A 447 -4.92 10.02 -17.04
C SER A 447 -4.05 10.22 -18.27
N SER A 448 -3.89 11.46 -18.69
CA SER A 448 -3.04 11.85 -19.81
C SER A 448 -1.65 12.30 -19.34
N VAL A 449 -0.86 12.80 -20.29
CA VAL A 449 0.44 13.43 -20.03
C VAL A 449 0.33 14.60 -19.04
N VAL A 450 -0.82 15.30 -19.01
CA VAL A 450 -1.06 16.44 -18.11
C VAL A 450 -1.16 15.97 -16.65
N GLY A 451 -1.92 14.90 -16.40
CA GLY A 451 -1.99 14.28 -15.08
C GLY A 451 -0.64 13.74 -14.63
N LEU A 452 0.08 13.07 -15.53
CA LEU A 452 1.41 12.56 -15.26
C LEU A 452 2.41 13.68 -14.89
N PHE A 453 2.32 14.84 -15.55
CA PHE A 453 3.14 16.01 -15.24
C PHE A 453 2.91 16.50 -13.79
N LYS A 454 1.66 16.55 -13.34
CA LYS A 454 1.33 16.94 -11.96
C LYS A 454 1.81 15.91 -10.94
N VAL A 455 1.55 14.64 -11.20
CA VAL A 455 1.97 13.53 -10.32
C VAL A 455 3.49 13.49 -10.18
N ALA A 456 4.24 13.72 -11.28
CA ALA A 456 5.70 13.80 -11.25
C ALA A 456 6.20 14.94 -10.33
N GLY A 457 5.56 16.12 -10.43
CA GLY A 457 5.88 17.26 -9.56
C GLY A 457 5.64 16.93 -8.09
N THR A 458 4.46 16.40 -7.76
CA THR A 458 4.10 16.04 -6.39
C THR A 458 5.02 14.96 -5.82
N ALA A 459 5.34 13.92 -6.61
CA ALA A 459 6.27 12.87 -6.16
C ALA A 459 7.67 13.41 -5.91
N ALA A 460 8.15 14.37 -6.72
CA ALA A 460 9.44 15.02 -6.52
C ALA A 460 9.47 15.88 -5.24
N GLU A 461 8.37 16.56 -4.90
CA GLU A 461 8.23 17.33 -3.66
C GLU A 461 8.21 16.44 -2.41
N GLN A 462 7.68 15.23 -2.52
CA GLN A 462 7.64 14.26 -1.42
C GLN A 462 8.98 13.57 -1.16
N GLY A 463 9.91 13.68 -2.11
CA GLY A 463 11.27 13.21 -1.94
C GLY A 463 11.69 12.10 -2.91
N PRO A 464 12.99 11.77 -2.91
CA PRO A 464 13.57 10.88 -3.91
C PRO A 464 13.02 9.44 -3.85
N GLY A 465 12.62 8.95 -2.68
CA GLY A 465 12.04 7.61 -2.53
C GLY A 465 10.73 7.46 -3.30
N GLN A 466 9.81 8.39 -3.13
CA GLN A 466 8.50 8.37 -3.80
C GLN A 466 8.63 8.64 -5.30
N PHE A 467 9.59 9.49 -5.68
CA PHE A 467 9.89 9.72 -7.09
C PHE A 467 10.41 8.44 -7.78
N LEU A 468 11.33 7.70 -7.15
CA LEU A 468 11.84 6.44 -7.68
C LEU A 468 10.76 5.34 -7.73
N GLU A 469 9.86 5.29 -6.75
CA GLU A 469 8.71 4.40 -6.77
C GLU A 469 7.79 4.69 -7.97
N LEU A 470 7.53 5.97 -8.26
CA LEU A 470 6.80 6.40 -9.44
C LEU A 470 7.52 6.00 -10.75
N VAL A 471 8.85 6.17 -10.82
CA VAL A 471 9.67 5.71 -11.96
C VAL A 471 9.49 4.21 -12.17
N ALA A 472 9.57 3.41 -11.11
CA ALA A 472 9.41 1.95 -11.19
C ALA A 472 8.00 1.56 -11.66
N LEU A 473 6.96 2.17 -11.09
CA LEU A 473 5.57 1.92 -11.47
C LEU A 473 5.31 2.25 -12.95
N LEU A 474 5.77 3.41 -13.41
CA LEU A 474 5.59 3.82 -14.79
C LEU A 474 6.44 3.00 -15.77
N SER A 475 7.60 2.51 -15.33
CA SER A 475 8.40 1.58 -16.12
C SER A 475 7.66 0.26 -16.37
N VAL A 476 7.04 -0.32 -15.30
CA VAL A 476 6.16 -1.49 -15.46
C VAL A 476 5.03 -1.18 -16.44
N ASN A 477 4.36 -0.04 -16.26
CA ASN A 477 3.24 0.34 -17.11
C ASN A 477 3.65 0.47 -18.58
N LEU A 478 4.75 1.17 -18.86
CA LEU A 478 5.27 1.35 -20.20
C LEU A 478 5.67 0.02 -20.85
N GLY A 479 6.39 -0.84 -20.10
CA GLY A 479 6.75 -2.18 -20.57
C GLY A 479 5.53 -3.05 -20.84
N PHE A 480 4.54 -3.03 -19.93
CA PHE A 480 3.31 -3.79 -20.06
C PHE A 480 2.46 -3.33 -21.25
N VAL A 481 2.21 -2.01 -21.38
CA VAL A 481 1.41 -1.44 -22.47
C VAL A 481 2.06 -1.72 -23.83
N ASN A 482 3.40 -1.59 -23.93
CA ASN A 482 4.11 -1.88 -25.17
C ASN A 482 4.10 -3.37 -25.55
N LEU A 483 3.82 -4.29 -24.62
CA LEU A 483 3.59 -5.71 -24.95
C LEU A 483 2.14 -6.02 -25.38
N LEU A 484 1.20 -5.09 -25.23
CA LEU A 484 -0.17 -5.32 -25.70
C LEU A 484 -0.20 -5.47 -27.24
N PRO A 485 -1.09 -6.33 -27.77
CA PRO A 485 -1.19 -6.60 -29.21
C PRO A 485 -1.88 -5.44 -29.96
N ILE A 486 -1.45 -4.20 -29.72
CA ILE A 486 -1.95 -2.99 -30.37
C ILE A 486 -1.02 -2.63 -31.52
N PRO A 487 -1.51 -2.66 -32.78
CA PRO A 487 -0.70 -2.34 -33.96
C PRO A 487 -0.17 -0.92 -33.88
N ILE A 488 0.98 -0.61 -33.66
CA ILE A 488 1.79 0.61 -33.53
C ILE A 488 2.74 0.52 -32.34
N LEU A 489 2.42 -0.35 -31.36
CA LEU A 489 3.29 -0.69 -30.25
C LEU A 489 4.13 -1.93 -30.62
N ASP A 490 5.21 -2.19 -29.87
CA ASP A 490 6.07 -3.35 -30.11
C ASP A 490 5.31 -4.68 -30.08
N GLY A 491 4.35 -4.81 -29.15
CA GLY A 491 3.47 -5.97 -29.04
C GLY A 491 2.61 -6.20 -30.28
N GLY A 492 2.22 -5.15 -30.99
CA GLY A 492 1.54 -5.26 -32.27
C GLY A 492 2.44 -5.82 -33.36
N HIS A 493 3.69 -5.39 -33.40
CA HIS A 493 4.69 -5.97 -34.32
C HIS A 493 5.00 -7.43 -33.95
N LEU A 494 5.10 -7.78 -32.68
CA LEU A 494 5.23 -9.16 -32.21
C LEU A 494 4.02 -10.01 -32.63
N LEU A 495 2.80 -9.46 -32.57
CA LEU A 495 1.59 -10.12 -33.09
C LEU A 495 1.71 -10.36 -34.61
N PHE A 496 2.18 -9.38 -35.39
CA PHE A 496 2.37 -9.56 -36.83
C PHE A 496 3.35 -10.70 -37.11
N PHE A 497 4.46 -10.79 -36.40
CA PHE A 497 5.40 -11.91 -36.53
C PHE A 497 4.80 -13.25 -36.14
N THR A 498 3.91 -13.27 -35.11
CA THR A 498 3.18 -14.47 -34.73
C THR A 498 2.25 -14.95 -35.86
N VAL A 499 1.52 -14.03 -36.47
CA VAL A 499 0.69 -14.35 -37.64
C VAL A 499 1.53 -14.81 -38.82
N GLU A 500 2.69 -14.19 -39.06
CA GLU A 500 3.66 -14.61 -40.13
C GLU A 500 4.18 -16.04 -39.85
N ALA A 501 4.54 -16.35 -38.60
CA ALA A 501 4.98 -17.68 -38.18
C ALA A 501 3.91 -18.76 -38.43
N ILE A 502 2.65 -18.49 -38.07
CA ILE A 502 1.53 -19.42 -38.25
C ILE A 502 1.22 -19.62 -39.75
N ARG A 503 1.15 -18.52 -40.49
CA ARG A 503 0.80 -18.54 -41.91
C ARG A 503 1.96 -19.00 -42.84
N ARG A 504 3.19 -19.02 -42.30
CA ARG A 504 4.44 -19.27 -43.03
C ARG A 504 4.62 -18.36 -44.28
N ARG A 505 4.02 -17.19 -44.25
CA ARG A 505 4.09 -16.17 -45.31
C ARG A 505 4.04 -14.79 -44.65
N PRO A 506 4.84 -13.81 -45.12
CA PRO A 506 4.82 -12.46 -44.63
C PRO A 506 3.43 -11.82 -44.81
N MET A 507 3.05 -10.97 -43.85
CA MET A 507 1.84 -10.14 -43.99
C MET A 507 2.04 -9.10 -45.09
N GLY A 508 1.03 -8.95 -45.95
CA GLY A 508 1.03 -7.92 -46.96
C GLY A 508 1.14 -6.52 -46.39
N GLN A 509 1.84 -5.62 -47.05
CA GLN A 509 2.09 -4.25 -46.61
C GLN A 509 0.78 -3.50 -46.30
N ARG A 510 -0.23 -3.57 -47.19
CA ARG A 510 -1.54 -2.94 -46.99
C ARG A 510 -2.23 -3.40 -45.69
N ALA A 511 -2.12 -4.69 -45.34
CA ALA A 511 -2.72 -5.21 -44.12
C ALA A 511 -2.03 -4.66 -42.87
N ARG A 512 -0.70 -4.51 -42.90
CA ARG A 512 0.05 -3.87 -41.79
C ARG A 512 -0.29 -2.40 -41.68
N GLU A 513 -0.36 -1.66 -42.78
CA GLU A 513 -0.71 -0.23 -42.79
C GLU A 513 -2.13 0.01 -42.25
N ILE A 514 -3.12 -0.78 -42.70
CA ILE A 514 -4.50 -0.68 -42.17
C ILE A 514 -4.55 -1.00 -40.69
N ALA A 515 -3.91 -2.07 -40.24
CA ALA A 515 -3.87 -2.44 -38.84
C ALA A 515 -3.22 -1.33 -37.98
N SER A 516 -2.08 -0.77 -38.44
CA SER A 516 -1.43 0.34 -37.75
C SER A 516 -2.27 1.61 -37.73
N ALA A 517 -3.00 1.92 -38.81
CA ALA A 517 -3.92 3.05 -38.83
C ALA A 517 -5.07 2.88 -37.84
N VAL A 518 -5.66 1.67 -37.74
CA VAL A 518 -6.68 1.35 -36.72
C VAL A 518 -6.11 1.49 -35.31
N GLY A 519 -4.91 0.94 -35.06
CA GLY A 519 -4.23 1.07 -33.76
C GLY A 519 -3.99 2.53 -33.39
N LEU A 520 -3.58 3.37 -34.36
CA LEU A 520 -3.37 4.81 -34.14
C LEU A 520 -4.68 5.51 -33.75
N VAL A 521 -5.78 5.22 -34.45
CA VAL A 521 -7.09 5.81 -34.13
C VAL A 521 -7.52 5.43 -32.72
N VAL A 522 -7.35 4.16 -32.33
CA VAL A 522 -7.71 3.72 -30.96
C VAL A 522 -6.86 4.46 -29.93
N ILE A 523 -5.55 4.58 -30.11
CA ILE A 523 -4.67 5.30 -29.18
C ILE A 523 -5.05 6.79 -29.10
N LEU A 524 -5.34 7.44 -30.22
CA LEU A 524 -5.75 8.84 -30.24
C LEU A 524 -7.08 9.05 -29.52
N LEU A 525 -8.05 8.15 -29.67
CA LEU A 525 -9.30 8.21 -28.94
C LEU A 525 -9.08 8.06 -27.43
N LEU A 526 -8.26 7.11 -27.00
CA LEU A 526 -7.91 6.94 -25.58
C LEU A 526 -7.20 8.17 -25.02
N LEU A 527 -6.27 8.77 -25.77
CA LEU A 527 -5.60 10.02 -25.38
C LEU A 527 -6.55 11.20 -25.25
N LEU A 528 -7.53 11.31 -26.15
CA LEU A 528 -8.56 12.36 -26.08
C LEU A 528 -9.45 12.18 -24.85
N VAL A 529 -9.87 10.94 -24.54
CA VAL A 529 -10.64 10.64 -23.33
C VAL A 529 -9.83 10.97 -22.09
N ALA A 530 -8.57 10.54 -22.02
CA ALA A 530 -7.68 10.82 -20.91
C ALA A 530 -7.43 12.33 -20.73
N ALA A 531 -7.23 13.08 -21.82
CA ALA A 531 -7.05 14.52 -21.78
C ALA A 531 -8.32 15.24 -21.27
N ARG A 532 -9.51 14.83 -21.75
CA ARG A 532 -10.78 15.32 -21.24
C ARG A 532 -10.91 15.06 -19.73
N ASN A 533 -10.60 13.86 -19.28
CA ASN A 533 -10.67 13.49 -17.87
C ASN A 533 -9.74 14.36 -17.01
N ASP A 534 -8.51 14.60 -17.46
CA ASP A 534 -7.56 15.45 -16.75
C ASP A 534 -8.03 16.91 -16.73
N ILE A 535 -8.62 17.44 -17.80
CA ILE A 535 -9.19 18.79 -17.82
C ILE A 535 -10.29 18.91 -16.77
N ILE A 536 -11.22 17.95 -16.73
CA ILE A 536 -12.31 17.94 -15.75
C ILE A 536 -11.74 17.83 -14.32
N ARG A 537 -10.74 16.96 -14.10
CA ARG A 537 -10.18 16.69 -12.79
C ARG A 537 -9.35 17.85 -12.22
N TYR A 538 -8.68 18.62 -13.06
CA TYR A 538 -7.70 19.60 -12.61
C TYR A 538 -8.11 21.06 -12.82
N TRP A 539 -9.11 21.34 -13.66
CA TRP A 539 -9.50 22.73 -14.00
C TRP A 539 -11.00 23.00 -13.93
N LEU A 540 -11.85 21.99 -13.82
CA LEU A 540 -13.28 22.11 -13.57
C LEU A 540 -13.67 21.53 -12.21
#